data_1f43cb5af8757e5343ff2b7029a80d81
#
_entry.id   1f43cb5af8757e5343ff2b7029a80d81
#
_cell.length_a   1.000
_cell.length_b   1.000
_cell.length_c   1.000
_cell.angle_alpha   90.00
_cell.angle_beta   90.00
_cell.angle_gamma   90.00
#
_symmetry.space_group_name_H-M   'P 1'
#
loop_
_entity.id
_entity.type
_entity.pdbx_description
1 polymer ?
#
loop_
_entity_poly.entity_id
_entity_poly.type
_entity_poly.pdbx_seq_one_letter_code
_entity_poly.pdbx_strand_id
1 'polypeptide(L)'
;MIEIIEMSEKHVYDVYNVEINSFSKPWSLKSFEDELKNSAAKYFVATIEDVVAGYIGMWEISGQCDITNVAVLPEFRRKGVGKKLIEHLIQYCKNMQLSPIFLEVRKSNEPAKSLYTSFGFKEVGIRKKYYSDTGEDAIIMSL
;
A
#
# COMPACT_ATOMS: atom_id res chain seq x y z
N MET A 1 16.23 4.09 12.16
CA MET A 1 15.86 2.70 11.87
C MET A 1 14.37 2.62 11.54
N ILE A 2 14.03 1.89 10.51
CA ILE A 2 12.64 1.73 10.05
C ILE A 2 12.04 0.53 10.75
N GLU A 3 10.91 0.73 11.45
CA GLU A 3 10.14 -0.36 12.05
C GLU A 3 8.81 -0.48 11.34
N ILE A 4 8.36 -1.71 11.11
CA ILE A 4 7.05 -1.98 10.53
C ILE A 4 6.18 -2.63 11.60
N ILE A 5 5.05 -2.00 11.89
CA ILE A 5 4.13 -2.48 12.93
C ILE A 5 2.70 -2.47 12.39
N GLU A 6 1.84 -3.27 13.00
CA GLU A 6 0.43 -3.30 12.63
C GLU A 6 -0.25 -1.98 13.02
N MET A 7 -1.09 -1.45 12.12
CA MET A 7 -1.82 -0.22 12.39
C MET A 7 -2.86 -0.42 13.47
N SER A 8 -2.94 0.53 14.40
CA SER A 8 -3.97 0.58 15.44
C SER A 8 -4.65 1.95 15.42
N GLU A 9 -5.65 2.14 16.26
CA GLU A 9 -6.39 3.41 16.35
C GLU A 9 -5.48 4.63 16.51
N LYS A 10 -4.42 4.51 17.27
CA LYS A 10 -3.50 5.63 17.52
C LYS A 10 -2.75 6.09 16.27
N HIS A 11 -2.71 5.26 15.21
CA HIS A 11 -2.01 5.59 13.97
C HIS A 11 -2.91 6.22 12.90
N VAL A 12 -4.24 6.18 13.09
CA VAL A 12 -5.19 6.56 12.03
C VAL A 12 -4.96 7.98 11.52
N TYR A 13 -4.75 8.93 12.43
CA TYR A 13 -4.51 10.33 12.05
C TYR A 13 -3.24 10.49 11.23
N ASP A 14 -2.19 9.82 11.65
CA ASP A 14 -0.89 9.88 10.96
C ASP A 14 -0.95 9.20 9.60
N VAL A 15 -1.68 8.09 9.49
CA VAL A 15 -1.91 7.41 8.20
C VAL A 15 -2.71 8.32 7.27
N TYR A 16 -3.74 8.98 7.78
CA TYR A 16 -4.50 9.95 7.00
C TYR A 16 -3.60 11.09 6.52
N ASN A 17 -2.69 11.57 7.37
CA ASN A 17 -1.72 12.60 6.97
C ASN A 17 -0.82 12.14 5.83
N VAL A 18 -0.35 10.89 5.86
CA VAL A 18 0.41 10.32 4.75
C VAL A 18 -0.41 10.32 3.47
N GLU A 19 -1.68 9.92 3.59
CA GLU A 19 -2.60 9.81 2.45
C GLU A 19 -2.81 11.17 1.77
N ILE A 20 -3.15 12.21 2.52
CA ILE A 20 -3.43 13.53 1.95
C ILE A 20 -2.19 14.19 1.35
N ASN A 21 -1.00 13.79 1.78
CA ASN A 21 0.26 14.30 1.22
C ASN A 21 0.78 13.45 0.06
N SER A 22 0.07 12.38 -0.30
CA SER A 22 0.53 11.44 -1.33
C SER A 22 -0.40 11.37 -2.54
N PHE A 23 -1.69 11.66 -2.38
CA PHE A 23 -2.68 11.45 -3.44
C PHE A 23 -3.55 12.68 -3.65
N SER A 24 -3.93 12.93 -4.92
CA SER A 24 -4.83 14.04 -5.29
C SER A 24 -6.27 13.78 -4.84
N LYS A 25 -6.66 12.50 -4.73
CA LYS A 25 -7.99 12.07 -4.26
C LYS A 25 -7.80 11.11 -3.10
N PRO A 26 -7.45 11.64 -1.92
CA PRO A 26 -7.15 10.79 -0.77
C PRO A 26 -8.42 10.18 -0.18
N TRP A 27 -8.25 9.03 0.47
CA TRP A 27 -9.29 8.47 1.32
C TRP A 27 -9.53 9.40 2.51
N SER A 28 -10.74 9.38 3.05
CA SER A 28 -11.10 10.18 4.23
C SER A 28 -10.57 9.55 5.51
N LEU A 29 -10.51 10.36 6.57
CA LEU A 29 -10.16 9.86 7.90
C LEU A 29 -11.13 8.75 8.32
N LYS A 30 -12.43 8.93 8.05
CA LYS A 30 -13.45 7.93 8.37
C LYS A 30 -13.20 6.61 7.65
N SER A 31 -12.72 6.66 6.40
CA SER A 31 -12.39 5.44 5.65
C SER A 31 -11.34 4.61 6.38
N PHE A 32 -10.31 5.26 6.92
CA PHE A 32 -9.26 4.56 7.67
C PHE A 32 -9.79 4.02 9.00
N GLU A 33 -10.66 4.76 9.67
CA GLU A 33 -11.32 4.28 10.89
C GLU A 33 -12.15 3.03 10.59
N ASP A 34 -12.90 3.04 9.49
CA ASP A 34 -13.71 1.90 9.07
C ASP A 34 -12.84 0.69 8.71
N GLU A 35 -11.68 0.92 8.10
CA GLU A 35 -10.76 -0.18 7.75
C GLU A 35 -10.23 -0.92 8.98
N LEU A 36 -10.06 -0.24 10.10
CA LEU A 36 -9.66 -0.91 11.35
C LEU A 36 -10.72 -1.90 11.82
N LYS A 37 -11.97 -1.69 11.44
CA LYS A 37 -13.10 -2.55 11.82
C LYS A 37 -13.42 -3.59 10.76
N ASN A 38 -12.76 -3.52 9.60
CA ASN A 38 -12.97 -4.45 8.50
C ASN A 38 -12.11 -5.70 8.72
N SER A 39 -12.78 -6.84 8.99
CA SER A 39 -12.07 -8.10 9.25
C SER A 39 -11.27 -8.62 8.06
N ALA A 40 -11.60 -8.17 6.84
CA ALA A 40 -10.86 -8.55 5.63
C ALA A 40 -9.62 -7.67 5.40
N ALA A 41 -9.48 -6.57 6.14
CA ALA A 41 -8.39 -5.61 5.94
C ALA A 41 -7.24 -5.83 6.92
N LYS A 42 -6.03 -5.58 6.45
CA LYS A 42 -4.83 -5.58 7.28
C LYS A 42 -3.95 -4.41 6.84
N TYR A 43 -3.56 -3.58 7.80
CA TYR A 43 -2.73 -2.41 7.53
C TYR A 43 -1.49 -2.44 8.39
N PHE A 44 -0.37 -2.00 7.80
CA PHE A 44 0.91 -1.86 8.50
C PHE A 44 1.42 -0.44 8.33
N VAL A 45 2.05 0.09 9.36
CA VAL A 45 2.69 1.40 9.31
C VAL A 45 4.19 1.24 9.48
N ALA A 46 4.92 2.10 8.77
CA ALA A 46 6.37 2.21 8.92
C ALA A 46 6.66 3.41 9.80
N THR A 47 7.43 3.22 10.86
CA THR A 47 7.83 4.30 11.75
C THR A 47 9.33 4.50 11.71
N ILE A 48 9.74 5.76 11.85
CA ILE A 48 11.15 6.14 12.00
C ILE A 48 11.18 7.04 13.22
N GLU A 49 11.86 6.60 14.30
CA GLU A 49 11.92 7.33 15.56
C GLU A 49 10.51 7.74 16.04
N ASP A 50 9.58 6.77 16.02
CA ASP A 50 8.19 6.92 16.43
C ASP A 50 7.33 7.83 15.55
N VAL A 51 7.87 8.30 14.42
CA VAL A 51 7.10 9.07 13.43
C VAL A 51 6.61 8.15 12.33
N VAL A 52 5.31 8.20 12.02
CA VAL A 52 4.75 7.42 10.91
C VAL A 52 5.22 8.00 9.60
N ALA A 53 6.06 7.26 8.90
CA ALA A 53 6.66 7.68 7.63
C ALA A 53 5.88 7.20 6.41
N GLY A 54 5.11 6.12 6.58
CA GLY A 54 4.35 5.53 5.48
C GLY A 54 3.47 4.40 5.96
N TYR A 55 2.67 3.87 5.05
CA TYR A 55 1.79 2.75 5.37
C TYR A 55 1.52 1.88 4.15
N ILE A 56 1.05 0.66 4.40
CA ILE A 56 0.56 -0.25 3.37
C ILE A 56 -0.73 -0.90 3.87
N GLY A 57 -1.72 -1.01 2.99
CA GLY A 57 -2.97 -1.67 3.30
C GLY A 57 -3.27 -2.78 2.31
N MET A 58 -3.98 -3.80 2.78
CA MET A 58 -4.42 -4.91 1.94
C MET A 58 -5.78 -5.42 2.38
N TRP A 59 -6.46 -6.08 1.47
CA TRP A 59 -7.64 -6.88 1.76
C TRP A 59 -7.35 -8.35 1.46
N GLU A 60 -7.82 -9.22 2.32
CA GLU A 60 -7.84 -10.66 2.06
C GLU A 60 -9.19 -11.02 1.45
N ILE A 61 -9.17 -11.58 0.25
CA ILE A 61 -10.37 -11.98 -0.47
C ILE A 61 -10.18 -13.40 -0.99
N SER A 62 -10.94 -14.33 -0.43
CA SER A 62 -10.92 -15.75 -0.86
C SER A 62 -9.51 -16.34 -0.93
N GLY A 63 -8.69 -16.08 0.07
CA GLY A 63 -7.33 -16.60 0.14
C GLY A 63 -6.29 -15.84 -0.68
N GLN A 64 -6.69 -14.75 -1.31
CA GLN A 64 -5.82 -13.86 -2.07
C GLN A 64 -5.59 -12.57 -1.31
N CYS A 65 -4.58 -11.83 -1.71
CA CYS A 65 -4.28 -10.53 -1.15
C CYS A 65 -4.41 -9.46 -2.23
N ASP A 66 -5.20 -8.42 -1.95
CA ASP A 66 -5.26 -7.22 -2.80
C ASP A 66 -4.64 -6.06 -2.04
N ILE A 67 -3.52 -5.54 -2.52
CA ILE A 67 -2.92 -4.34 -1.92
C ILE A 67 -3.79 -3.16 -2.32
N THR A 68 -4.33 -2.44 -1.32
CA THR A 68 -5.21 -1.30 -1.56
C THR A 68 -4.45 0.00 -1.73
N ASN A 69 -3.47 0.24 -0.87
CA ASN A 69 -2.69 1.48 -0.86
C ASN A 69 -1.28 1.23 -0.37
N VAL A 70 -0.33 1.95 -0.94
CA VAL A 70 1.04 2.07 -0.42
C VAL A 70 1.43 3.52 -0.55
N ALA A 71 1.85 4.14 0.52
CA ALA A 71 2.27 5.54 0.48
C ALA A 71 3.36 5.84 1.50
N VAL A 72 4.25 6.75 1.13
CA VAL A 72 5.35 7.23 1.97
C VAL A 72 5.34 8.74 1.94
N LEU A 73 5.46 9.38 3.10
CA LEU A 73 5.56 10.83 3.17
C LEU A 73 6.73 11.32 2.31
N PRO A 74 6.57 12.47 1.63
CA PRO A 74 7.62 12.98 0.74
C PRO A 74 9.00 13.09 1.38
N GLU A 75 9.07 13.57 2.64
CA GLU A 75 10.33 13.74 3.35
C GLU A 75 11.03 12.44 3.71
N PHE A 76 10.31 11.31 3.65
CA PHE A 76 10.88 9.99 3.95
C PHE A 76 11.08 9.11 2.72
N ARG A 77 10.85 9.66 1.53
CA ARG A 77 11.06 8.90 0.28
C ARG A 77 12.54 8.70 0.03
N ARG A 78 12.86 7.66 -0.77
CA ARG A 78 14.24 7.24 -1.11
C ARG A 78 15.06 6.80 0.10
N LYS A 79 14.39 6.35 1.17
CA LYS A 79 15.04 5.82 2.37
C LYS A 79 14.73 4.35 2.60
N GLY A 80 14.07 3.71 1.62
CA GLY A 80 13.73 2.30 1.70
C GLY A 80 12.45 2.00 2.48
N VAL A 81 11.63 3.01 2.79
CA VAL A 81 10.38 2.80 3.56
C VAL A 81 9.39 1.94 2.77
N GLY A 82 9.13 2.30 1.51
CA GLY A 82 8.22 1.53 0.65
C GLY A 82 8.68 0.10 0.47
N LYS A 83 9.97 -0.10 0.27
CA LYS A 83 10.57 -1.44 0.14
C LYS A 83 10.31 -2.28 1.39
N LYS A 84 10.53 -1.70 2.57
CA LYS A 84 10.32 -2.39 3.85
C LYS A 84 8.86 -2.76 4.06
N LEU A 85 7.93 -1.86 3.69
CA LEU A 85 6.50 -2.12 3.79
C LEU A 85 6.09 -3.30 2.91
N ILE A 86 6.57 -3.33 1.66
CA ILE A 86 6.25 -4.41 0.73
C ILE A 86 6.86 -5.73 1.17
N GLU A 87 8.11 -5.72 1.62
CA GLU A 87 8.75 -6.92 2.17
C GLU A 87 7.93 -7.50 3.32
N HIS A 88 7.50 -6.64 4.23
CA HIS A 88 6.72 -7.07 5.39
C HIS A 88 5.38 -7.69 4.98
N LEU A 89 4.68 -7.05 4.05
CA LEU A 89 3.40 -7.56 3.55
C LEU A 89 3.58 -8.90 2.85
N ILE A 90 4.59 -9.05 2.01
CA ILE A 90 4.87 -10.33 1.33
C ILE A 90 5.12 -11.43 2.35
N GLN A 91 5.91 -11.13 3.39
CA GLN A 91 6.18 -12.12 4.44
C GLN A 91 4.92 -12.48 5.22
N TYR A 92 4.08 -11.47 5.52
CA TYR A 92 2.78 -11.71 6.16
C TYR A 92 1.92 -12.64 5.31
N CYS A 93 1.84 -12.39 4.00
CA CYS A 93 1.06 -13.23 3.09
C CYS A 93 1.58 -14.67 3.04
N LYS A 94 2.90 -14.85 3.05
CA LYS A 94 3.50 -16.19 3.10
C LYS A 94 3.13 -16.91 4.38
N ASN A 95 3.21 -16.23 5.51
CA ASN A 95 2.88 -16.81 6.81
C ASN A 95 1.41 -17.20 6.91
N MET A 96 0.54 -16.41 6.28
CA MET A 96 -0.92 -16.64 6.28
C MET A 96 -1.40 -17.46 5.10
N GLN A 97 -0.48 -17.88 4.24
CA GLN A 97 -0.78 -18.67 3.02
C GLN A 97 -1.77 -17.95 2.08
N LEU A 98 -1.56 -16.65 1.91
CA LEU A 98 -2.35 -15.83 0.98
C LEU A 98 -1.60 -15.71 -0.35
N SER A 99 -2.27 -16.11 -1.44
CA SER A 99 -1.68 -16.08 -2.78
C SER A 99 -2.79 -16.17 -3.83
N PRO A 100 -2.67 -15.49 -4.97
CA PRO A 100 -1.64 -14.53 -5.32
C PRO A 100 -1.81 -13.18 -4.61
N ILE A 101 -0.82 -12.30 -4.76
CA ILE A 101 -0.88 -10.91 -4.29
C ILE A 101 -1.08 -10.02 -5.51
N PHE A 102 -2.14 -9.20 -5.50
CA PHE A 102 -2.45 -8.29 -6.59
C PHE A 102 -2.31 -6.84 -6.15
N LEU A 103 -1.96 -5.98 -7.08
CA LEU A 103 -1.97 -4.53 -6.89
C LEU A 103 -2.30 -3.83 -8.21
N GLU A 104 -2.67 -2.56 -8.09
CA GLU A 104 -2.86 -1.69 -9.23
C GLU A 104 -1.91 -0.51 -9.10
N VAL A 105 -1.29 -0.12 -10.21
CA VAL A 105 -0.33 0.98 -10.24
C VAL A 105 -0.60 1.82 -11.47
N ARG A 106 -0.43 3.16 -11.34
CA ARG A 106 -0.57 4.05 -12.51
C ARG A 106 0.43 3.67 -13.58
N LYS A 107 -0.03 3.66 -14.82
CA LYS A 107 0.81 3.32 -15.97
C LYS A 107 2.07 4.18 -16.02
N SER A 108 1.98 5.45 -15.64
CA SER A 108 3.10 6.39 -15.67
C SER A 108 4.04 6.27 -14.47
N ASN A 109 3.66 5.52 -13.43
CA ASN A 109 4.43 5.45 -12.19
C ASN A 109 5.59 4.45 -12.33
N GLU A 110 6.62 4.84 -13.07
CA GLU A 110 7.78 3.98 -13.32
C GLU A 110 8.54 3.57 -12.05
N PRO A 111 8.78 4.49 -11.08
CA PRO A 111 9.46 4.08 -9.85
C PRO A 111 8.73 2.97 -9.09
N ALA A 112 7.41 3.07 -8.98
CA ALA A 112 6.61 2.05 -8.30
C ALA A 112 6.63 0.74 -9.06
N LYS A 113 6.44 0.78 -10.38
CA LYS A 113 6.48 -0.43 -11.20
C LYS A 113 7.83 -1.13 -11.09
N SER A 114 8.94 -0.38 -11.10
CA SER A 114 10.28 -0.94 -10.92
C SER A 114 10.44 -1.60 -9.56
N LEU A 115 9.93 -0.95 -8.51
CA LEU A 115 9.98 -1.49 -7.16
C LEU A 115 9.24 -2.83 -7.08
N TYR A 116 8.00 -2.88 -7.58
CA TYR A 116 7.22 -4.11 -7.57
C TYR A 116 7.87 -5.21 -8.39
N THR A 117 8.38 -4.86 -9.57
CA THR A 117 9.07 -5.82 -10.43
C THR A 117 10.29 -6.42 -9.72
N SER A 118 11.00 -5.62 -8.91
CA SER A 118 12.17 -6.10 -8.17
C SER A 118 11.81 -7.17 -7.14
N PHE A 119 10.55 -7.22 -6.70
CA PHE A 119 10.05 -8.28 -5.80
C PHE A 119 9.48 -9.47 -6.56
N GLY A 120 9.44 -9.42 -7.88
CA GLY A 120 8.91 -10.51 -8.70
C GLY A 120 7.49 -10.31 -9.19
N PHE A 121 6.85 -9.15 -8.92
CA PHE A 121 5.54 -8.84 -9.49
C PHE A 121 5.64 -8.73 -11.01
N LYS A 122 4.62 -9.23 -11.69
CA LYS A 122 4.53 -9.21 -13.15
C LYS A 122 3.23 -8.54 -13.58
N GLU A 123 3.26 -7.84 -14.70
CA GLU A 123 2.06 -7.24 -15.27
C GLU A 123 1.13 -8.34 -15.78
N VAL A 124 -0.12 -8.33 -15.36
CA VAL A 124 -1.11 -9.35 -15.73
C VAL A 124 -2.36 -8.75 -16.36
N GLY A 125 -2.52 -7.44 -16.35
CA GLY A 125 -3.69 -6.82 -16.96
C GLY A 125 -3.63 -5.31 -16.92
N ILE A 126 -4.67 -4.69 -17.49
CA ILE A 126 -4.82 -3.24 -17.56
C ILE A 126 -6.27 -2.90 -17.25
N ARG A 127 -6.49 -1.89 -16.38
CA ARG A 127 -7.81 -1.29 -16.20
C ARG A 127 -7.79 0.05 -16.91
N LYS A 128 -8.53 0.16 -18.01
CA LYS A 128 -8.57 1.37 -18.83
C LYS A 128 -9.25 2.51 -18.08
N LYS A 129 -8.64 3.72 -18.13
CA LYS A 129 -9.20 4.95 -17.57
C LYS A 129 -9.61 4.80 -16.11
N TYR A 130 -8.82 4.07 -15.34
CA TYR A 130 -9.12 3.73 -13.95
C TYR A 130 -9.02 4.93 -13.01
N TYR A 131 -8.01 5.77 -13.20
CA TYR A 131 -7.76 6.93 -12.34
C TYR A 131 -8.54 8.14 -12.85
N SER A 132 -9.58 8.54 -12.13
CA SER A 132 -10.52 9.58 -12.56
C SER A 132 -9.91 10.99 -12.62
N ASP A 133 -8.82 11.23 -11.91
CA ASP A 133 -8.16 12.55 -11.91
C ASP A 133 -7.48 12.88 -13.24
N THR A 134 -6.89 11.89 -13.91
CA THR A 134 -6.16 12.07 -15.17
C THR A 134 -6.72 11.26 -16.32
N GLY A 135 -7.59 10.29 -16.05
CA GLY A 135 -8.04 9.31 -17.03
C GLY A 135 -6.98 8.26 -17.35
N GLU A 136 -5.94 8.19 -16.55
CA GLU A 136 -4.83 7.27 -16.75
C GLU A 136 -5.23 5.82 -16.49
N ASP A 137 -4.64 4.90 -17.26
CA ASP A 137 -4.84 3.46 -17.06
C ASP A 137 -4.12 2.98 -15.79
N ALA A 138 -4.66 1.93 -15.19
CA ALA A 138 -3.96 1.18 -14.13
C ALA A 138 -3.37 -0.08 -14.72
N ILE A 139 -2.14 -0.38 -14.33
CA ILE A 139 -1.50 -1.67 -14.63
C ILE A 139 -1.77 -2.58 -13.44
N ILE A 140 -2.30 -3.77 -13.71
CA ILE A 140 -2.52 -4.79 -12.67
C ILE A 140 -1.28 -5.65 -12.61
N MET A 141 -0.71 -5.79 -11.43
CA MET A 141 0.48 -6.62 -11.22
C MET A 141 0.17 -7.71 -10.21
N SER A 142 0.87 -8.83 -10.32
CA SER A 142 0.64 -9.99 -9.46
C SER A 142 1.96 -10.67 -9.09
N LEU A 143 1.98 -11.14 -7.86
CA LEU A 143 3.08 -11.96 -7.33
C LEU A 143 2.55 -13.29 -6.85
#